data_ec7ffbdc17122828c014e43745c829d8
#
_entry.id   ec7ffbdc17122828c014e43745c829d8
#
_cell.length_a   1.000
_cell.length_b   1.000
_cell.length_c   1.000
_cell.angle_alpha   90.00
_cell.angle_beta   90.00
_cell.angle_gamma   90.00
#
_symmetry.space_group_name_H-M   'P 1'
#
loop_
_entity.id
_entity.type
_entity.pdbx_description
1 polymer ?
#
loop_
_entity_poly.entity_id
_entity_poly.type
_entity_poly.pdbx_seq_one_letter_code
_entity_poly.pdbx_strand_id
1 'polypeptide(L)'
;MGVDVVMKHFALNDCEQDRLGQAAWLTEQAAREIYLKAFQKALEENDGQGGVMTAYTRWGTTWSGMHQGLMSGILRGEWGNKAMSITDNILVSYCNGADAVIAGGVTCFDAMLPYAVNALTEKKNDPVVVNAMAESMHHNLYTIINSAAMNGVGPNTTIKVITPGIVDAILVITIIIAALAAFFIVLRKKLVGKNKEKGKKKRK
;
A
#
# COMPACT_ATOMS: atom_id res chain seq x y z
N MET A 1 -5.08 -21.86 -2.99
CA MET A 1 -5.80 -20.83 -2.21
C MET A 1 -5.02 -19.56 -2.38
N GLY A 2 -5.56 -18.55 -3.01
CA GLY A 2 -4.79 -17.44 -3.52
C GLY A 2 -4.77 -16.23 -2.59
N VAL A 3 -4.15 -16.32 -1.43
CA VAL A 3 -3.78 -15.13 -0.65
C VAL A 3 -2.30 -14.90 -0.87
N ASP A 4 -1.95 -13.76 -1.49
CA ASP A 4 -0.56 -13.36 -1.63
C ASP A 4 -0.04 -12.77 -0.32
N VAL A 5 1.20 -13.11 0.00
CA VAL A 5 1.88 -12.63 1.19
C VAL A 5 2.94 -11.62 0.78
N VAL A 6 2.94 -10.47 1.42
CA VAL A 6 3.98 -9.45 1.28
C VAL A 6 4.81 -9.45 2.57
N MET A 7 6.05 -9.91 2.47
CA MET A 7 6.95 -9.99 3.61
C MET A 7 7.63 -8.65 3.87
N LYS A 8 7.81 -8.31 5.15
CA LYS A 8 8.37 -7.01 5.54
C LYS A 8 9.24 -7.08 6.79
N HIS A 9 10.14 -6.13 6.92
CA HIS A 9 10.52 -5.11 5.92
C HIS A 9 11.83 -5.49 5.26
N PHE A 10 11.86 -5.53 3.94
CA PHE A 10 13.00 -5.99 3.14
C PHE A 10 13.92 -4.79 2.80
N ALA A 11 15.09 -4.67 3.36
CA ALA A 11 15.72 -5.53 4.34
C ALA A 11 16.42 -4.69 5.40
N LEU A 12 16.95 -5.37 6.45
CA LEU A 12 17.79 -4.76 7.48
C LEU A 12 17.06 -3.80 8.43
N ASN A 13 15.75 -3.98 8.63
CA ASN A 13 14.96 -3.22 9.60
C ASN A 13 14.84 -4.00 10.92
N ASP A 14 15.96 -4.21 11.58
CA ASP A 14 16.03 -4.98 12.84
C ASP A 14 15.89 -4.10 14.08
N CYS A 15 15.86 -2.77 13.90
CA CYS A 15 15.66 -1.80 14.95
C CYS A 15 14.66 -0.74 14.48
N GLU A 16 13.62 -0.51 15.28
CA GLU A 16 12.60 0.49 14.98
C GLU A 16 13.02 1.92 15.35
N GLN A 17 13.98 2.05 16.26
CA GLN A 17 14.48 3.37 16.66
C GLN A 17 15.22 4.02 15.49
N ASP A 18 14.82 5.25 15.15
CA ASP A 18 15.43 6.06 14.09
C ASP A 18 15.50 5.38 12.69
N ARG A 19 14.63 4.41 12.43
CA ARG A 19 14.64 3.58 11.21
C ARG A 19 14.61 4.39 9.89
N LEU A 20 14.04 5.58 9.87
CA LEU A 20 14.03 6.47 8.70
C LEU A 20 15.42 6.99 8.33
N GLY A 21 16.30 7.14 9.30
CA GLY A 21 17.68 7.60 9.12
C GLY A 21 18.74 6.51 9.24
N GLN A 22 18.34 5.29 9.64
CA GLN A 22 19.25 4.20 9.93
C GLN A 22 19.99 3.72 8.68
N ALA A 23 21.31 3.54 8.80
CA ALA A 23 22.17 2.92 7.80
C ALA A 23 22.81 1.68 8.41
N ALA A 24 22.54 0.51 7.83
CA ALA A 24 23.13 -0.75 8.24
C ALA A 24 24.44 -0.99 7.50
N TRP A 25 25.50 -1.31 8.23
CA TRP A 25 26.82 -1.65 7.70
C TRP A 25 27.16 -3.07 8.13
N LEU A 26 27.25 -3.98 7.18
CA LEU A 26 27.52 -5.38 7.44
C LEU A 26 28.24 -5.99 6.25
N THR A 27 28.87 -7.15 6.48
CA THR A 27 29.43 -7.94 5.40
C THR A 27 28.34 -8.61 4.57
N GLU A 28 28.59 -8.88 3.32
CA GLU A 28 27.65 -9.62 2.46
C GLU A 28 27.32 -11.00 3.04
N GLN A 29 28.29 -11.67 3.63
CA GLN A 29 28.08 -12.95 4.31
C GLN A 29 27.05 -12.81 5.44
N ALA A 30 27.22 -11.84 6.33
CA ALA A 30 26.26 -11.61 7.42
C ALA A 30 24.87 -11.26 6.89
N ALA A 31 24.79 -10.43 5.83
CA ALA A 31 23.55 -10.12 5.18
C ALA A 31 22.82 -11.39 4.70
N ARG A 32 23.50 -12.24 3.95
CA ARG A 32 22.93 -13.44 3.34
C ARG A 32 22.58 -14.54 4.35
N GLU A 33 23.45 -14.78 5.31
CA GLU A 33 23.29 -15.89 6.25
C GLU A 33 22.31 -15.59 7.39
N ILE A 34 22.15 -14.32 7.74
CA ILE A 34 21.34 -13.89 8.89
C ILE A 34 20.10 -13.11 8.42
N TYR A 35 20.30 -11.91 7.87
CA TYR A 35 19.22 -10.94 7.68
C TYR A 35 18.33 -11.23 6.46
N LEU A 36 18.89 -11.75 5.39
CA LEU A 36 18.16 -12.07 4.17
C LEU A 36 17.62 -13.50 4.16
N LYS A 37 18.14 -14.36 5.03
CA LYS A 37 17.83 -15.81 5.00
C LYS A 37 16.37 -16.13 5.22
N ALA A 38 15.67 -15.40 6.10
CA ALA A 38 14.24 -15.59 6.35
C ALA A 38 13.40 -15.24 5.11
N PHE A 39 13.74 -14.13 4.43
CA PHE A 39 13.08 -13.75 3.19
C PHE A 39 13.32 -14.76 2.08
N GLN A 40 14.57 -15.18 1.89
CA GLN A 40 14.93 -16.18 0.90
C GLN A 40 14.11 -17.45 1.06
N LYS A 41 14.10 -18.04 2.25
CA LYS A 41 13.36 -19.27 2.52
C LYS A 41 11.87 -19.14 2.23
N ALA A 42 11.25 -18.08 2.72
CA ALA A 42 9.83 -17.87 2.53
C ALA A 42 9.46 -17.64 1.05
N LEU A 43 10.32 -16.98 0.27
CA LEU A 43 10.12 -16.82 -1.17
C LEU A 43 10.34 -18.11 -1.95
N GLU A 44 11.35 -18.91 -1.59
CA GLU A 44 11.60 -20.22 -2.18
C GLU A 44 10.44 -21.19 -1.95
N GLU A 45 9.88 -21.24 -0.74
CA GLU A 45 8.74 -22.09 -0.40
C GLU A 45 7.42 -21.66 -1.08
N ASN A 46 7.33 -20.41 -1.55
CA ASN A 46 6.19 -19.86 -2.27
C ASN A 46 6.43 -19.73 -3.79
N ASP A 47 7.35 -20.51 -4.35
CA ASP A 47 7.72 -20.51 -5.78
C ASP A 47 7.98 -19.09 -6.35
N GLY A 48 8.51 -18.19 -5.54
CA GLY A 48 8.79 -16.79 -5.91
C GLY A 48 7.55 -15.92 -6.12
N GLN A 49 6.36 -16.37 -5.70
CA GLN A 49 5.11 -15.63 -5.88
C GLN A 49 4.86 -14.59 -4.78
N GLY A 50 5.50 -14.74 -3.62
CA GLY A 50 5.38 -13.77 -2.53
C GLY A 50 6.02 -12.42 -2.85
N GLY A 51 5.35 -11.33 -2.49
CA GLY A 51 5.88 -9.98 -2.60
C GLY A 51 6.77 -9.58 -1.43
N VAL A 52 7.43 -8.44 -1.53
CA VAL A 52 8.19 -7.83 -0.43
C VAL A 52 7.79 -6.37 -0.24
N MET A 53 7.83 -5.90 1.01
CA MET A 53 7.76 -4.48 1.34
C MET A 53 9.15 -4.01 1.75
N THR A 54 9.65 -2.97 1.08
CA THR A 54 10.99 -2.45 1.35
C THR A 54 11.06 -1.74 2.70
N ALA A 55 12.19 -1.89 3.38
CA ALA A 55 12.44 -1.22 4.64
C ALA A 55 12.73 0.29 4.44
N TYR A 56 12.62 1.08 5.52
CA TYR A 56 13.14 2.45 5.53
C TYR A 56 14.67 2.49 5.58
N THR A 57 15.28 1.43 6.06
CA THR A 57 16.71 1.32 6.32
C THR A 57 17.52 1.43 5.03
N ARG A 58 18.71 1.98 5.15
CA ARG A 58 19.73 1.98 4.10
C ARG A 58 20.71 0.83 4.33
N TRP A 59 21.12 0.19 3.24
CA TRP A 59 22.31 -0.65 3.26
C TRP A 59 23.49 0.22 2.84
N GLY A 60 24.40 0.47 3.77
CA GLY A 60 25.38 1.53 3.61
C GLY A 60 24.70 2.89 3.47
N THR A 61 24.94 3.58 2.38
CA THR A 61 24.34 4.89 2.10
C THR A 61 23.08 4.83 1.25
N THR A 62 22.76 3.67 0.67
CA THR A 62 21.66 3.53 -0.30
C THR A 62 20.43 2.93 0.37
N TRP A 63 19.29 3.59 0.22
CA TRP A 63 18.01 3.07 0.69
C TRP A 63 17.71 1.69 0.08
N SER A 64 17.17 0.76 0.88
CA SER A 64 16.93 -0.64 0.47
C SER A 64 16.21 -0.77 -0.87
N GLY A 65 15.15 0.01 -1.10
CA GLY A 65 14.37 -0.01 -2.35
C GLY A 65 15.09 0.57 -3.57
N MET A 66 16.20 1.29 -3.38
CA MET A 66 17.07 1.82 -4.44
C MET A 66 18.39 1.05 -4.55
N HIS A 67 18.59 0.04 -3.72
CA HIS A 67 19.83 -0.72 -3.71
C HIS A 67 19.81 -1.79 -4.81
N GLN A 68 20.40 -1.49 -5.96
CA GLN A 68 20.39 -2.35 -7.15
C GLN A 68 20.90 -3.78 -6.86
N GLY A 69 21.99 -3.91 -6.10
CA GLY A 69 22.51 -5.23 -5.72
C GLY A 69 21.53 -6.07 -4.92
N LEU A 70 20.75 -5.43 -4.03
CA LEU A 70 19.70 -6.11 -3.25
C LEU A 70 18.47 -6.43 -4.10
N MET A 71 17.95 -5.43 -4.83
CA MET A 71 16.68 -5.57 -5.51
C MET A 71 16.80 -6.31 -6.84
N SER A 72 17.64 -5.85 -7.76
CA SER A 72 17.86 -6.54 -9.04
C SER A 72 18.76 -7.75 -8.90
N GLY A 73 19.86 -7.63 -8.14
CA GLY A 73 20.85 -8.70 -8.01
C GLY A 73 20.29 -9.89 -7.23
N ILE A 74 20.00 -9.70 -5.96
CA ILE A 74 19.59 -10.79 -5.06
C ILE A 74 18.12 -11.16 -5.27
N LEU A 75 17.19 -10.21 -5.09
CA LEU A 75 15.75 -10.52 -5.11
C LEU A 75 15.30 -11.05 -6.47
N ARG A 76 15.62 -10.33 -7.55
CA ARG A 76 15.17 -10.68 -8.91
C ARG A 76 16.09 -11.70 -9.58
N GLY A 77 17.42 -11.47 -9.55
CA GLY A 77 18.40 -12.27 -10.25
C GLY A 77 18.64 -13.63 -9.57
N GLU A 78 19.08 -13.64 -8.32
CA GLU A 78 19.45 -14.87 -7.64
C GLU A 78 18.25 -15.68 -7.16
N TRP A 79 17.26 -15.04 -6.53
CA TRP A 79 16.08 -15.72 -6.01
C TRP A 79 14.94 -15.86 -7.02
N GLY A 80 15.06 -15.26 -8.20
CA GLY A 80 14.08 -15.37 -9.28
C GLY A 80 12.69 -14.82 -8.93
N ASN A 81 12.58 -13.95 -7.93
CA ASN A 81 11.30 -13.40 -7.50
C ASN A 81 10.68 -12.55 -8.60
N LYS A 82 9.46 -12.86 -9.01
CA LYS A 82 8.71 -12.19 -10.06
C LYS A 82 7.56 -11.33 -9.53
N ALA A 83 7.26 -11.44 -8.23
CA ALA A 83 6.14 -10.76 -7.63
C ALA A 83 6.40 -9.27 -7.40
N MET A 84 5.34 -8.54 -7.09
CA MET A 84 5.40 -7.12 -6.77
C MET A 84 6.31 -6.84 -5.56
N SER A 85 6.85 -5.65 -5.52
CA SER A 85 7.47 -5.08 -4.33
C SER A 85 6.90 -3.70 -4.07
N ILE A 86 6.53 -3.44 -2.83
CA ILE A 86 5.95 -2.17 -2.40
C ILE A 86 6.88 -1.45 -1.45
N THR A 87 6.84 -0.13 -1.41
CA THR A 87 7.52 0.63 -0.35
C THR A 87 6.79 0.48 0.98
N ASP A 88 7.49 0.63 2.10
CA ASP A 88 6.83 1.07 3.32
C ASP A 88 6.25 2.47 3.10
N ASN A 89 5.40 2.95 4.00
CA ASN A 89 4.64 4.17 3.82
C ASN A 89 5.56 5.40 3.63
N ILE A 90 5.35 6.15 2.55
CA ILE A 90 6.16 7.34 2.24
C ILE A 90 5.60 8.56 2.99
N LEU A 91 6.00 8.70 4.24
CA LEU A 91 5.66 9.83 5.12
C LEU A 91 6.61 11.01 4.99
N VAL A 92 7.85 10.75 4.54
CA VAL A 92 8.90 11.75 4.38
C VAL A 92 9.69 11.48 3.09
N SER A 93 10.47 12.46 2.63
CA SER A 93 11.29 12.33 1.42
C SER A 93 12.53 11.46 1.67
N TYR A 94 12.37 10.14 1.71
CA TYR A 94 13.46 9.18 1.86
C TYR A 94 13.79 8.42 0.57
N CYS A 95 12.91 8.41 -0.41
CA CYS A 95 13.09 7.69 -1.65
C CYS A 95 12.88 8.59 -2.87
N ASN A 96 13.63 8.29 -3.94
CA ASN A 96 13.40 8.80 -5.28
C ASN A 96 12.73 7.70 -6.11
N GLY A 97 11.51 7.95 -6.60
CA GLY A 97 10.74 6.94 -7.32
C GLY A 97 11.38 6.51 -8.63
N ALA A 98 12.03 7.41 -9.36
CA ALA A 98 12.72 7.07 -10.60
C ALA A 98 13.92 6.15 -10.34
N ASP A 99 14.75 6.46 -9.35
CA ASP A 99 15.89 5.64 -9.00
C ASP A 99 15.46 4.28 -8.41
N ALA A 100 14.34 4.25 -7.70
CA ALA A 100 13.78 3.02 -7.15
C ALA A 100 13.28 2.05 -8.24
N VAL A 101 12.61 2.52 -9.29
CA VAL A 101 12.21 1.65 -10.41
C VAL A 101 13.40 1.21 -11.24
N ILE A 102 14.39 2.09 -11.45
CA ILE A 102 15.64 1.75 -12.16
C ILE A 102 16.44 0.69 -11.40
N ALA A 103 16.43 0.72 -10.07
CA ALA A 103 17.05 -0.34 -9.26
C ALA A 103 16.39 -1.72 -9.44
N GLY A 104 15.28 -1.80 -10.16
CA GLY A 104 14.60 -3.05 -10.52
C GLY A 104 13.81 -3.70 -9.40
N GLY A 105 13.56 -2.97 -8.31
CA GLY A 105 12.97 -3.56 -7.14
C GLY A 105 11.58 -3.07 -6.79
N VAL A 106 11.39 -1.78 -6.75
CA VAL A 106 10.12 -1.19 -6.33
C VAL A 106 9.16 -1.13 -7.51
N THR A 107 7.99 -1.73 -7.35
CA THR A 107 6.95 -1.78 -8.38
C THR A 107 5.68 -1.02 -7.98
N CYS A 108 5.47 -0.81 -6.69
CA CYS A 108 4.38 -0.04 -6.13
C CYS A 108 4.90 0.91 -5.05
N PHE A 109 4.25 2.07 -4.94
CA PHE A 109 4.57 3.07 -3.93
C PHE A 109 3.39 3.27 -2.98
N ASP A 110 3.57 3.00 -1.70
CA ASP A 110 2.63 3.39 -0.64
C ASP A 110 2.88 4.86 -0.27
N ALA A 111 2.45 5.76 -1.16
CA ALA A 111 2.77 7.17 -1.10
C ALA A 111 1.63 7.99 -0.51
N MET A 112 1.69 8.33 0.77
CA MET A 112 0.87 9.40 1.34
C MET A 112 1.34 10.78 0.88
N LEU A 113 2.62 10.92 0.54
CA LEU A 113 3.22 12.15 0.03
C LEU A 113 3.76 11.94 -1.39
N PRO A 114 3.64 12.94 -2.28
CA PRO A 114 3.86 12.75 -3.72
C PRO A 114 5.34 12.68 -4.15
N TYR A 115 6.30 12.71 -3.26
CA TYR A 115 7.73 12.81 -3.60
C TYR A 115 8.21 11.76 -4.61
N ALA A 116 7.91 10.49 -4.37
CA ALA A 116 8.34 9.42 -5.27
C ALA A 116 7.65 9.52 -6.63
N VAL A 117 6.35 9.82 -6.64
CA VAL A 117 5.55 9.95 -7.86
C VAL A 117 5.96 11.17 -8.67
N ASN A 118 6.28 12.30 -8.01
CA ASN A 118 6.78 13.49 -8.70
C ASN A 118 8.08 13.21 -9.44
N ALA A 119 9.03 12.49 -8.82
CA ALA A 119 10.28 12.10 -9.46
C ALA A 119 10.07 11.25 -10.72
N LEU A 120 9.08 10.35 -10.72
CA LEU A 120 8.69 9.59 -11.93
C LEU A 120 8.06 10.50 -12.99
N THR A 121 7.19 11.42 -12.59
CA THR A 121 6.52 12.34 -13.50
C THR A 121 7.50 13.30 -14.18
N GLU A 122 8.48 13.79 -13.46
CA GLU A 122 9.55 14.64 -13.99
C GLU A 122 10.38 13.91 -15.05
N LYS A 123 10.61 12.62 -14.88
CA LYS A 123 11.40 11.77 -15.78
C LYS A 123 10.53 10.91 -16.74
N LYS A 124 9.27 11.24 -16.94
CA LYS A 124 8.33 10.46 -17.77
C LYS A 124 8.74 10.24 -19.22
N ASN A 125 9.64 11.06 -19.76
CA ASN A 125 10.16 10.97 -21.12
C ASN A 125 11.59 10.38 -21.17
N ASP A 126 12.16 10.00 -20.02
CA ASP A 126 13.47 9.34 -19.97
C ASP A 126 13.30 7.86 -20.35
N PRO A 127 13.92 7.38 -21.44
CA PRO A 127 13.74 5.99 -21.88
C PRO A 127 14.15 4.96 -20.84
N VAL A 128 15.13 5.25 -19.99
CA VAL A 128 15.57 4.35 -18.93
C VAL A 128 14.48 4.18 -17.87
N VAL A 129 13.88 5.30 -17.44
CA VAL A 129 12.77 5.29 -16.47
C VAL A 129 11.55 4.61 -17.06
N VAL A 130 11.19 4.91 -18.32
CA VAL A 130 10.03 4.31 -19.00
C VAL A 130 10.18 2.78 -19.10
N ASN A 131 11.35 2.29 -19.49
CA ASN A 131 11.62 0.85 -19.55
C ASN A 131 11.57 0.20 -18.16
N ALA A 132 12.13 0.85 -17.14
CA ALA A 132 12.09 0.36 -15.77
C ALA A 132 10.63 0.35 -15.21
N MET A 133 9.81 1.32 -15.57
CA MET A 133 8.38 1.32 -15.22
C MET A 133 7.62 0.20 -15.93
N ALA A 134 7.92 -0.10 -17.19
CA ALA A 134 7.33 -1.21 -17.93
C ALA A 134 7.66 -2.54 -17.25
N GLU A 135 8.91 -2.74 -16.84
CA GLU A 135 9.33 -3.94 -16.09
C GLU A 135 8.64 -4.02 -14.72
N SER A 136 8.54 -2.91 -14.01
CA SER A 136 7.78 -2.83 -12.75
C SER A 136 6.31 -3.24 -12.95
N MET A 137 5.71 -2.85 -14.07
CA MET A 137 4.34 -3.25 -14.39
C MET A 137 4.22 -4.76 -14.66
N HIS A 138 5.23 -5.40 -15.28
CA HIS A 138 5.26 -6.86 -15.42
C HIS A 138 5.19 -7.58 -14.08
N HIS A 139 5.94 -7.12 -13.07
CA HIS A 139 5.89 -7.68 -11.72
C HIS A 139 4.52 -7.50 -11.05
N ASN A 140 3.90 -6.34 -11.22
CA ASN A 140 2.56 -6.08 -10.69
C ASN A 140 1.51 -6.99 -11.35
N LEU A 141 1.53 -7.09 -12.68
CA LEU A 141 0.62 -7.96 -13.43
C LEU A 141 0.84 -9.43 -13.10
N TYR A 142 2.10 -9.87 -12.94
CA TYR A 142 2.42 -11.23 -12.51
C TYR A 142 1.75 -11.56 -11.18
N THR A 143 1.87 -10.67 -10.18
CA THR A 143 1.23 -10.86 -8.88
C THR A 143 -0.29 -10.91 -9.00
N ILE A 144 -0.91 -9.99 -9.75
CA ILE A 144 -2.36 -9.95 -9.92
C ILE A 144 -2.87 -11.23 -10.60
N ILE A 145 -2.23 -11.67 -11.67
CA ILE A 145 -2.66 -12.85 -12.45
C ILE A 145 -2.55 -14.13 -11.63
N ASN A 146 -1.54 -14.24 -10.79
CA ASN A 146 -1.33 -15.42 -9.94
C ASN A 146 -2.08 -15.35 -8.59
N SER A 147 -2.74 -14.24 -8.30
CA SER A 147 -3.48 -14.04 -7.05
C SER A 147 -4.93 -14.52 -7.14
N ALA A 148 -5.57 -14.64 -5.97
CA ALA A 148 -7.01 -14.88 -5.86
C ALA A 148 -7.89 -13.77 -6.46
N ALA A 149 -7.33 -12.59 -6.70
CA ALA A 149 -8.04 -11.48 -7.33
C ALA A 149 -8.56 -11.84 -8.73
N MET A 150 -7.90 -12.79 -9.41
CA MET A 150 -8.31 -13.25 -10.73
C MET A 150 -9.28 -14.45 -10.69
N ASN A 151 -9.61 -14.97 -9.51
CA ASN A 151 -10.55 -16.08 -9.39
C ASN A 151 -11.97 -15.65 -9.79
N GLY A 152 -12.51 -16.29 -10.81
CA GLY A 152 -13.81 -15.95 -11.39
C GLY A 152 -13.80 -14.74 -12.35
N VAL A 153 -12.63 -14.17 -12.64
CA VAL A 153 -12.47 -13.14 -13.67
C VAL A 153 -12.23 -13.78 -15.02
N GLY A 154 -13.08 -13.52 -15.98
CA GLY A 154 -12.98 -14.03 -17.36
C GLY A 154 -13.15 -12.90 -18.39
N PRO A 155 -13.04 -13.21 -19.69
CA PRO A 155 -13.12 -12.19 -20.76
C PRO A 155 -14.40 -11.34 -20.75
N ASN A 156 -15.49 -11.89 -20.21
CA ASN A 156 -16.80 -11.23 -20.14
C ASN A 156 -17.14 -10.67 -18.76
N THR A 157 -16.17 -10.63 -17.84
CA THR A 157 -16.39 -10.11 -16.50
C THR A 157 -16.47 -8.59 -16.53
N THR A 158 -17.59 -8.05 -16.03
CA THR A 158 -17.74 -6.61 -15.85
C THR A 158 -17.29 -6.22 -14.44
N ILE A 159 -16.25 -5.40 -14.36
CA ILE A 159 -15.75 -4.87 -13.07
C ILE A 159 -16.43 -3.52 -12.83
N LYS A 160 -17.23 -3.44 -11.76
CA LYS A 160 -17.75 -2.15 -11.27
C LYS A 160 -16.79 -1.58 -10.24
N VAL A 161 -16.14 -0.49 -10.58
CA VAL A 161 -15.32 0.27 -9.62
C VAL A 161 -16.24 1.23 -8.87
N ILE A 162 -16.43 0.99 -7.58
CA ILE A 162 -17.09 1.96 -6.69
C ILE A 162 -15.99 2.87 -6.16
N THR A 163 -15.95 4.10 -6.65
CA THR A 163 -14.96 5.09 -6.18
C THR A 163 -15.24 5.43 -4.70
N PRO A 164 -14.21 5.65 -3.88
CA PRO A 164 -14.38 6.07 -2.48
C PRO A 164 -15.34 7.23 -2.30
N GLY A 165 -15.30 8.24 -3.17
CA GLY A 165 -16.20 9.39 -3.12
C GLY A 165 -17.69 9.06 -3.25
N ILE A 166 -18.05 7.97 -3.96
CA ILE A 166 -19.46 7.52 -4.03
C ILE A 166 -19.87 6.89 -2.70
N VAL A 167 -18.99 6.10 -2.08
CA VAL A 167 -19.23 5.49 -0.77
C VAL A 167 -19.37 6.57 0.30
N ASP A 168 -18.47 7.55 0.29
CA ASP A 168 -18.51 8.68 1.22
C ASP A 168 -19.78 9.51 1.06
N ALA A 169 -20.21 9.79 -0.16
CA ALA A 169 -21.46 10.50 -0.44
C ALA A 169 -22.69 9.75 0.09
N ILE A 170 -22.76 8.43 -0.11
CA ILE A 170 -23.84 7.59 0.42
C ILE A 170 -23.85 7.63 1.96
N LEU A 171 -22.68 7.52 2.58
CA LEU A 171 -22.53 7.57 4.02
C LEU A 171 -23.01 8.91 4.59
N VAL A 172 -22.56 10.02 4.01
CA VAL A 172 -22.96 11.38 4.42
C VAL A 172 -24.48 11.57 4.29
N ILE A 173 -25.07 11.18 3.16
CA ILE A 173 -26.52 11.27 2.95
C ILE A 173 -27.27 10.45 4.00
N THR A 174 -26.81 9.25 4.30
CA THR A 174 -27.43 8.38 5.31
C THR A 174 -27.39 9.01 6.70
N ILE A 175 -26.27 9.61 7.08
CA ILE A 175 -26.11 10.32 8.36
C ILE A 175 -27.06 11.53 8.44
N ILE A 176 -27.17 12.30 7.36
CA ILE A 176 -28.08 13.45 7.30
C ILE A 176 -29.54 13.01 7.47
N ILE A 177 -29.96 11.95 6.78
CA ILE A 177 -31.33 11.43 6.89
C ILE A 177 -31.62 10.96 8.32
N ALA A 178 -30.69 10.24 8.93
CA ALA A 178 -30.82 9.77 10.32
C ALA A 178 -30.91 10.96 11.31
N ALA A 179 -30.10 11.98 11.13
CA ALA A 179 -30.12 13.19 11.96
C ALA A 179 -31.45 13.95 11.84
N LEU A 180 -31.96 14.12 10.62
CA LEU A 180 -33.25 14.75 10.36
C LEU A 180 -34.41 13.94 11.00
N ALA A 181 -34.40 12.61 10.86
CA ALA A 181 -35.41 11.75 11.47
C ALA A 181 -35.41 11.88 13.01
N ALA A 182 -34.23 11.85 13.62
CA ALA A 182 -34.09 12.06 15.07
C ALA A 182 -34.60 13.45 15.50
N PHE A 183 -34.24 14.49 14.74
CA PHE A 183 -34.74 15.85 15.00
C PHE A 183 -36.25 15.94 14.95
N PHE A 184 -36.91 15.38 13.95
CA PHE A 184 -38.37 15.38 13.84
C PHE A 184 -39.04 14.59 14.95
N ILE A 185 -38.46 13.46 15.38
CA ILE A 185 -38.99 12.70 16.54
C ILE A 185 -38.95 13.53 17.82
N VAL A 186 -37.81 14.22 18.08
CA VAL A 186 -37.67 15.08 19.26
C VAL A 186 -38.63 16.26 19.18
N LEU A 187 -38.75 16.91 18.02
CA LEU A 187 -39.66 18.03 17.80
C LEU A 187 -41.12 17.63 18.03
N ARG A 188 -41.54 16.48 17.47
CA ARG A 188 -42.90 15.92 17.69
C ARG A 188 -43.18 15.65 19.16
N LYS A 189 -42.24 15.04 19.90
CA LYS A 189 -42.39 14.81 21.34
C LYS A 189 -42.55 16.12 22.10
N LYS A 190 -41.80 17.15 21.77
CA LYS A 190 -41.85 18.47 22.41
C LYS A 190 -43.16 19.21 22.14
N LEU A 191 -43.70 19.11 20.93
CA LEU A 191 -44.97 19.71 20.53
C LEU A 191 -46.17 18.99 21.19
N VAL A 192 -46.16 17.67 21.24
CA VAL A 192 -47.21 16.88 21.89
C VAL A 192 -47.19 17.12 23.41
N GLY A 193 -46.00 17.25 24.02
CA GLY A 193 -45.89 17.59 25.46
C GLY A 193 -46.50 18.95 25.79
N LYS A 194 -46.17 19.98 24.99
CA LYS A 194 -46.76 21.34 25.16
C LYS A 194 -48.29 21.39 25.03
N ASN A 195 -48.85 20.59 24.11
CA ASN A 195 -50.29 20.53 23.91
C ASN A 195 -51.00 19.83 25.09
N LYS A 196 -50.38 18.80 25.70
CA LYS A 196 -50.92 18.16 26.91
C LYS A 196 -50.91 19.09 28.14
N GLU A 197 -49.90 19.94 28.30
CA GLU A 197 -49.85 20.94 29.38
C GLU A 197 -50.89 22.05 29.20
N LYS A 198 -51.08 22.55 27.96
CA LYS A 198 -52.14 23.54 27.66
C LYS A 198 -53.53 23.00 27.87
N GLY A 199 -53.76 21.69 27.58
CA GLY A 199 -55.05 21.03 27.83
C GLY A 199 -55.34 20.85 29.32
N LYS A 200 -54.32 20.62 30.15
CA LYS A 200 -54.47 20.52 31.62
C LYS A 200 -54.74 21.89 32.28
N LYS A 201 -54.19 23.01 31.76
CA LYS A 201 -54.46 24.38 32.25
C LYS A 201 -55.82 24.90 31.92
N LYS A 202 -56.48 24.41 30.89
CA LYS A 202 -57.87 24.81 30.48
C LYS A 202 -58.97 24.03 31.26
N ARG A 203 -58.60 22.99 32.02
CA ARG A 203 -59.55 22.17 32.81
C ARG A 203 -59.48 22.43 34.33
N LYS A 204 -58.71 23.42 34.76
CA LYS A 204 -58.73 24.03 36.07
C LYS A 204 -59.33 25.44 35.97
#